data_54fa7a933cfa592cc965cace8cf4a9b0
#
_entry.id   54fa7a933cfa592cc965cace8cf4a9b0
#
_cell.length_a   1.000
_cell.length_b   1.000
_cell.length_c   1.000
_cell.angle_alpha   90.00
_cell.angle_beta   90.00
_cell.angle_gamma   90.00
#
_symmetry.space_group_name_H-M   'P 1'
#
loop_
_entity.id
_entity.type
_entity.pdbx_description
1 polymer ?
#
loop_
_entity_poly.entity_id
_entity_poly.type
_entity_poly.pdbx_seq_one_letter_code
_entity_poly.pdbx_strand_id
1 'polypeptide(L)'
;MSDLFSTAVVTGASRGFGRAIAAALVARGTHVFGIARQEQELRTVRDELGESFTPVAADATDETLAQRVIREHRPGLLVLNAGAPPHMAPVHEQTWEIFSRHWHTDTRHVFTWTRQALLAPLAPGSVVVSMSSGAVLAGSPLSGGYASAKAAVRYLSGYAAQESARAGLGIRFHTLLPNMSPSGGVGSLAIDGYAARQGVDRDTFVMSREQPVLTAERAAQAVLDVVRDAESALEYKVTGDGLAPVG
;
A
#
# COMPACT_ATOMS: atom_id res chain seq x y z
N MET A 1 17.07 -16.77 -11.85
CA MET A 1 15.71 -16.35 -11.41
C MET A 1 15.26 -15.30 -12.41
N SER A 2 14.14 -15.48 -13.10
CA SER A 2 13.64 -14.46 -14.01
C SER A 2 13.25 -13.23 -13.21
N ASP A 3 13.66 -12.04 -13.68
CA ASP A 3 13.23 -10.76 -13.13
C ASP A 3 11.71 -10.71 -13.15
N LEU A 4 11.10 -10.39 -12.01
CA LEU A 4 9.63 -10.30 -11.91
C LEU A 4 9.09 -9.20 -12.85
N PHE A 5 9.75 -8.05 -12.83
CA PHE A 5 9.50 -6.90 -13.71
C PHE A 5 10.80 -6.12 -13.86
N SER A 6 11.04 -5.54 -15.05
CA SER A 6 12.20 -4.67 -15.25
C SER A 6 12.11 -3.39 -14.41
N THR A 7 10.90 -2.84 -14.28
CA THR A 7 10.63 -1.59 -13.56
C THR A 7 9.38 -1.68 -12.70
N ALA A 8 9.44 -1.05 -11.51
CA ALA A 8 8.32 -0.90 -10.60
C ALA A 8 8.22 0.53 -10.05
N VAL A 9 7.03 0.93 -9.66
CA VAL A 9 6.77 2.14 -8.89
C VAL A 9 6.26 1.74 -7.51
N VAL A 10 6.84 2.31 -6.46
CA VAL A 10 6.38 2.13 -5.07
C VAL A 10 6.10 3.49 -4.46
N THR A 11 4.85 3.76 -4.10
CA THR A 11 4.47 4.99 -3.41
C THR A 11 4.59 4.81 -1.90
N GLY A 12 4.99 5.88 -1.18
CA GLY A 12 5.31 5.79 0.25
C GLY A 12 6.58 4.98 0.53
N ALA A 13 7.57 5.04 -0.39
CA ALA A 13 8.77 4.19 -0.36
C ALA A 13 9.82 4.61 0.66
N SER A 14 9.67 5.73 1.37
CA SER A 14 10.70 6.25 2.27
C SER A 14 10.80 5.48 3.60
N ARG A 15 9.76 4.77 4.03
CA ARG A 15 9.73 4.03 5.30
C ARG A 15 8.72 2.89 5.33
N GLY A 16 8.74 2.09 6.40
CA GLY A 16 7.74 1.05 6.69
C GLY A 16 7.58 0.03 5.55
N PHE A 17 6.35 -0.33 5.25
CA PHE A 17 6.06 -1.33 4.21
C PHE A 17 6.59 -0.93 2.84
N GLY A 18 6.40 0.35 2.43
CA GLY A 18 6.86 0.83 1.13
C GLY A 18 8.38 0.68 0.95
N ARG A 19 9.19 1.02 1.97
CA ARG A 19 10.65 0.82 1.93
C ARG A 19 11.03 -0.65 1.86
N ALA A 20 10.39 -1.50 2.67
CA ALA A 20 10.65 -2.95 2.64
C ALA A 20 10.27 -3.59 1.30
N ILE A 21 9.15 -3.15 0.70
CA ILE A 21 8.73 -3.59 -0.64
C ILE A 21 9.75 -3.15 -1.69
N ALA A 22 10.19 -1.89 -1.66
CA ALA A 22 11.21 -1.39 -2.58
C ALA A 22 12.52 -2.19 -2.47
N ALA A 23 13.00 -2.44 -1.25
CA ALA A 23 14.19 -3.25 -1.00
C ALA A 23 14.04 -4.69 -1.52
N ALA A 24 12.89 -5.32 -1.29
CA ALA A 24 12.62 -6.67 -1.75
C ALA A 24 12.54 -6.78 -3.28
N LEU A 25 12.07 -5.77 -3.98
CA LEU A 25 12.05 -5.69 -5.44
C LEU A 25 13.45 -5.46 -6.01
N VAL A 26 14.20 -4.50 -5.45
CA VAL A 26 15.60 -4.23 -5.85
C VAL A 26 16.47 -5.48 -5.69
N ALA A 27 16.34 -6.20 -4.58
CA ALA A 27 17.06 -7.45 -4.34
C ALA A 27 16.76 -8.56 -5.38
N ARG A 28 15.73 -8.37 -6.21
CA ARG A 28 15.34 -9.29 -7.30
C ARG A 28 15.60 -8.73 -8.70
N GLY A 29 16.42 -7.68 -8.80
CA GLY A 29 16.83 -7.08 -10.07
C GLY A 29 15.84 -6.06 -10.65
N THR A 30 14.72 -5.77 -9.97
CA THR A 30 13.74 -4.76 -10.43
C THR A 30 14.27 -3.36 -10.15
N HIS A 31 14.26 -2.47 -11.15
CA HIS A 31 14.51 -1.04 -10.93
C HIS A 31 13.26 -0.37 -10.33
N VAL A 32 13.42 0.29 -9.18
CA VAL A 32 12.29 0.86 -8.42
C VAL A 32 12.31 2.38 -8.43
N PHE A 33 11.23 3.01 -8.91
CA PHE A 33 10.94 4.43 -8.70
C PHE A 33 10.19 4.58 -7.37
N GLY A 34 10.89 5.07 -6.35
CA GLY A 34 10.35 5.25 -5.01
C GLY A 34 9.80 6.65 -4.80
N ILE A 35 8.48 6.79 -4.60
CA ILE A 35 7.80 8.07 -4.45
C ILE A 35 7.48 8.34 -2.99
N ALA A 36 7.89 9.49 -2.47
CA ALA A 36 7.47 10.03 -1.18
C ALA A 36 7.73 11.55 -1.13
N ARG A 37 7.15 12.24 -0.15
CA ARG A 37 7.32 13.70 -0.03
C ARG A 37 8.66 14.11 0.58
N GLN A 38 9.22 13.27 1.45
CA GLN A 38 10.45 13.56 2.18
C GLN A 38 11.68 13.14 1.37
N GLU A 39 12.29 14.08 0.70
CA GLU A 39 13.43 13.84 -0.17
C GLU A 39 14.62 13.22 0.57
N GLN A 40 14.94 13.72 1.79
CA GLN A 40 16.05 13.20 2.57
C GLN A 40 15.89 11.72 2.96
N GLU A 41 14.66 11.31 3.35
CA GLU A 41 14.36 9.90 3.64
C GLU A 41 14.54 9.03 2.40
N LEU A 42 14.10 9.51 1.22
CA LEU A 42 14.29 8.79 -0.05
C LEU A 42 15.77 8.68 -0.45
N ARG A 43 16.57 9.71 -0.19
CA ARG A 43 18.02 9.66 -0.42
C ARG A 43 18.68 8.61 0.45
N THR A 44 18.32 8.52 1.72
CA THR A 44 18.79 7.43 2.61
C THR A 44 18.46 6.05 2.04
N VAL A 45 17.25 5.85 1.52
CA VAL A 45 16.87 4.58 0.87
C VAL A 45 17.71 4.34 -0.39
N ARG A 46 17.99 5.38 -1.17
CA ARG A 46 18.86 5.29 -2.36
C ARG A 46 20.29 4.88 -2.00
N ASP A 47 20.85 5.47 -0.94
CA ASP A 47 22.20 5.15 -0.46
C ASP A 47 22.30 3.68 -0.03
N GLU A 48 21.23 3.11 0.53
CA GLU A 48 21.16 1.72 0.96
C GLU A 48 20.94 0.73 -0.20
N LEU A 49 20.02 1.07 -1.14
CA LEU A 49 19.58 0.16 -2.19
C LEU A 49 20.38 0.29 -3.50
N GLY A 50 21.20 1.32 -3.62
CA GLY A 50 22.08 1.53 -4.77
C GLY A 50 21.33 1.99 -6.04
N GLU A 51 21.99 1.85 -7.20
CA GLU A 51 21.55 2.38 -8.50
C GLU A 51 20.18 1.87 -8.97
N SER A 52 19.71 0.73 -8.47
CA SER A 52 18.41 0.15 -8.81
C SER A 52 17.22 0.83 -8.11
N PHE A 53 17.45 1.87 -7.31
CA PHE A 53 16.40 2.67 -6.70
C PHE A 53 16.53 4.13 -7.14
N THR A 54 15.49 4.69 -7.74
CA THR A 54 15.40 6.12 -8.12
C THR A 54 14.45 6.85 -7.18
N PRO A 55 14.93 7.80 -6.37
CA PRO A 55 14.08 8.62 -5.50
C PRO A 55 13.29 9.64 -6.32
N VAL A 56 11.98 9.75 -6.04
CA VAL A 56 11.08 10.75 -6.63
C VAL A 56 10.38 11.50 -5.50
N ALA A 57 10.91 12.67 -5.15
CA ALA A 57 10.35 13.53 -4.09
C ALA A 57 9.10 14.26 -4.62
N ALA A 58 7.91 13.72 -4.30
CA ALA A 58 6.65 14.26 -4.79
C ALA A 58 5.44 13.78 -3.95
N ASP A 59 4.30 14.44 -4.13
CA ASP A 59 3.02 14.00 -3.56
C ASP A 59 2.40 12.92 -4.47
N ALA A 60 2.13 11.76 -3.91
CA ALA A 60 1.52 10.65 -4.63
C ALA A 60 0.08 10.92 -5.10
N THR A 61 -0.57 11.97 -4.61
CA THR A 61 -1.92 12.40 -5.07
C THR A 61 -1.88 13.27 -6.33
N ASP A 62 -0.70 13.66 -6.80
CA ASP A 62 -0.53 14.49 -7.99
C ASP A 62 -0.80 13.66 -9.27
N GLU A 63 -1.84 14.05 -10.00
CA GLU A 63 -2.24 13.39 -11.25
C GLU A 63 -1.20 13.58 -12.35
N THR A 64 -0.57 14.75 -12.43
CA THR A 64 0.47 15.05 -13.43
C THR A 64 1.69 14.16 -13.22
N LEU A 65 2.07 13.94 -11.96
CA LEU A 65 3.14 12.99 -11.61
C LEU A 65 2.79 11.58 -12.07
N ALA A 66 1.60 11.08 -11.72
CA ALA A 66 1.19 9.73 -12.07
C ALA A 66 1.17 9.52 -13.59
N GLN A 67 0.63 10.48 -14.34
CA GLN A 67 0.59 10.46 -15.79
C GLN A 67 2.01 10.43 -16.38
N ARG A 68 2.90 11.28 -15.91
CA ARG A 68 4.29 11.36 -16.38
C ARG A 68 5.02 10.05 -16.11
N VAL A 69 5.01 9.56 -14.88
CA VAL A 69 5.74 8.36 -14.46
C VAL A 69 5.26 7.13 -15.24
N ILE A 70 3.95 6.95 -15.42
CA ILE A 70 3.41 5.82 -16.19
C ILE A 70 3.83 5.89 -17.66
N ARG A 71 3.78 7.07 -18.28
CA ARG A 71 4.14 7.22 -19.69
C ARG A 71 5.63 7.10 -19.97
N GLU A 72 6.47 7.68 -19.12
CA GLU A 72 7.92 7.71 -19.31
C GLU A 72 8.59 6.38 -18.96
N HIS A 73 8.15 5.73 -17.87
CA HIS A 73 8.83 4.55 -17.34
C HIS A 73 8.12 3.23 -17.63
N ARG A 74 6.85 3.27 -18.04
CA ARG A 74 6.03 2.09 -18.39
C ARG A 74 6.23 0.93 -17.39
N PRO A 75 6.00 1.15 -16.09
CA PRO A 75 6.29 0.15 -15.07
C PRO A 75 5.43 -1.11 -15.25
N GLY A 76 6.06 -2.27 -15.08
CA GLY A 76 5.34 -3.55 -15.05
C GLY A 76 4.62 -3.77 -13.71
N LEU A 77 5.02 -3.04 -12.65
CA LEU A 77 4.42 -3.14 -11.33
C LEU A 77 4.18 -1.75 -10.73
N LEU A 78 2.95 -1.51 -10.27
CA LEU A 78 2.60 -0.38 -9.40
C LEU A 78 2.25 -0.90 -8.01
N VAL A 79 2.93 -0.40 -6.96
CA VAL A 79 2.57 -0.66 -5.57
C VAL A 79 2.08 0.64 -4.94
N LEU A 80 0.76 0.74 -4.77
CA LEU A 80 0.06 1.91 -4.28
C LEU A 80 -0.06 1.83 -2.75
N ASN A 81 1.03 2.20 -2.05
CA ASN A 81 1.17 2.02 -0.60
C ASN A 81 1.08 3.34 0.18
N ALA A 82 1.33 4.50 -0.43
CA ALA A 82 1.27 5.78 0.27
C ALA A 82 -0.06 6.00 1.00
N GLY A 83 0.01 6.59 2.18
CA GLY A 83 -1.16 6.92 3.00
C GLY A 83 -0.81 7.87 4.13
N ALA A 84 -1.83 8.47 4.74
CA ALA A 84 -1.69 9.35 5.88
C ALA A 84 -1.78 8.56 7.21
N PRO A 85 -1.11 9.02 8.28
CA PRO A 85 -1.31 8.44 9.61
C PRO A 85 -2.74 8.71 10.10
N PRO A 86 -3.41 7.73 10.74
CA PRO A 86 -4.76 7.91 11.26
C PRO A 86 -4.77 8.87 12.45
N HIS A 87 -5.86 9.61 12.59
CA HIS A 87 -6.22 10.27 13.83
C HIS A 87 -7.03 9.29 14.68
N MET A 88 -6.56 9.05 15.90
CA MET A 88 -7.14 8.04 16.79
C MET A 88 -8.14 8.71 17.75
N ALA A 89 -9.41 8.76 17.33
CA ALA A 89 -10.53 9.27 18.14
C ALA A 89 -11.84 8.61 17.72
N PRO A 90 -12.83 8.45 18.62
CA PRO A 90 -14.18 8.01 18.27
C PRO A 90 -14.85 8.94 17.25
N VAL A 91 -15.79 8.42 16.47
CA VAL A 91 -16.41 9.18 15.36
C VAL A 91 -17.07 10.50 15.80
N HIS A 92 -17.65 10.55 16.98
CA HIS A 92 -18.34 11.75 17.52
C HIS A 92 -17.36 12.82 18.05
N GLU A 93 -16.07 12.51 18.16
CA GLU A 93 -15.00 13.44 18.54
C GLU A 93 -14.21 13.94 17.33
N GLN A 94 -14.50 13.45 16.12
CA GLN A 94 -13.82 13.87 14.90
C GLN A 94 -14.57 14.99 14.19
N THR A 95 -13.83 15.95 13.62
CA THR A 95 -14.40 16.91 12.66
C THR A 95 -14.42 16.28 11.26
N TRP A 96 -15.21 16.86 10.34
CA TRP A 96 -15.23 16.41 8.95
C TRP A 96 -13.86 16.52 8.28
N GLU A 97 -13.07 17.58 8.56
CA GLU A 97 -11.71 17.74 8.02
C GLU A 97 -10.80 16.58 8.43
N ILE A 98 -10.86 16.19 9.72
CA ILE A 98 -10.08 15.08 10.24
C ILE A 98 -10.53 13.76 9.59
N PHE A 99 -11.85 13.52 9.57
CA PHE A 99 -12.43 12.30 9.01
C PHE A 99 -12.12 12.16 7.50
N SER A 100 -12.32 13.23 6.72
CA SER A 100 -12.17 13.21 5.27
C SER A 100 -10.71 13.26 4.78
N ARG A 101 -9.74 13.53 5.67
CA ARG A 101 -8.32 13.63 5.33
C ARG A 101 -7.81 12.42 4.55
N HIS A 102 -8.23 11.20 4.92
CA HIS A 102 -7.84 9.97 4.25
C HIS A 102 -8.47 9.81 2.87
N TRP A 103 -9.63 10.41 2.63
CA TRP A 103 -10.22 10.49 1.29
C TRP A 103 -9.38 11.34 0.35
N HIS A 104 -8.86 12.47 0.85
CA HIS A 104 -8.01 13.38 0.08
C HIS A 104 -6.57 12.88 -0.11
N THR A 105 -6.14 11.89 0.68
CA THR A 105 -4.80 11.29 0.56
C THR A 105 -4.88 9.86 0.04
N ASP A 106 -5.32 8.92 0.85
CA ASP A 106 -5.26 7.48 0.56
C ASP A 106 -6.16 7.09 -0.63
N THR A 107 -7.43 7.51 -0.60
CA THR A 107 -8.38 7.20 -1.69
C THR A 107 -8.00 7.95 -2.97
N ARG A 108 -7.73 9.26 -2.89
CA ARG A 108 -7.35 10.08 -4.05
C ARG A 108 -6.07 9.56 -4.71
N HIS A 109 -5.06 9.19 -3.92
CA HIS A 109 -3.83 8.60 -4.43
C HIS A 109 -4.12 7.35 -5.28
N VAL A 110 -4.82 6.35 -4.71
CA VAL A 110 -5.11 5.11 -5.43
C VAL A 110 -5.99 5.36 -6.65
N PHE A 111 -7.02 6.21 -6.54
CA PHE A 111 -7.86 6.60 -7.66
C PHE A 111 -7.03 7.21 -8.80
N THR A 112 -6.13 8.14 -8.49
CA THR A 112 -5.30 8.83 -9.47
C THR A 112 -4.42 7.86 -10.26
N TRP A 113 -3.67 7.00 -9.57
CA TRP A 113 -2.75 6.06 -10.22
C TRP A 113 -3.50 4.96 -10.99
N THR A 114 -4.57 4.42 -10.41
CA THR A 114 -5.42 3.41 -11.06
C THR A 114 -6.06 3.97 -12.34
N ARG A 115 -6.59 5.20 -12.26
CA ARG A 115 -7.17 5.88 -13.44
C ARG A 115 -6.12 6.06 -14.54
N GLN A 116 -4.92 6.50 -14.22
CA GLN A 116 -3.85 6.68 -15.21
C GLN A 116 -3.36 5.34 -15.80
N ALA A 117 -3.31 4.28 -14.98
CA ALA A 117 -2.96 2.93 -15.44
C ALA A 117 -3.96 2.37 -16.47
N LEU A 118 -5.23 2.81 -16.42
CA LEU A 118 -6.27 2.41 -17.39
C LEU A 118 -6.35 3.34 -18.60
N LEU A 119 -6.14 4.67 -18.44
CA LEU A 119 -6.22 5.66 -19.51
C LEU A 119 -5.01 5.66 -20.47
N ALA A 120 -3.82 5.45 -19.93
CA ALA A 120 -2.61 5.18 -20.69
C ALA A 120 -2.16 3.75 -20.33
N PRO A 121 -2.84 2.73 -20.92
CA PRO A 121 -2.77 1.38 -20.38
C PRO A 121 -1.34 0.90 -20.20
N LEU A 122 -1.07 0.36 -19.02
CA LEU A 122 0.14 -0.40 -18.78
C LEU A 122 0.19 -1.59 -19.74
N ALA A 123 1.37 -2.12 -19.97
CA ALA A 123 1.53 -3.29 -20.84
C ALA A 123 0.71 -4.49 -20.32
N PRO A 124 0.15 -5.34 -21.20
CA PRO A 124 -0.46 -6.60 -20.76
C PRO A 124 0.51 -7.42 -19.90
N GLY A 125 0.00 -8.03 -18.83
CA GLY A 125 0.79 -8.72 -17.81
C GLY A 125 1.29 -7.83 -16.68
N SER A 126 1.13 -6.50 -16.77
CA SER A 126 1.43 -5.59 -15.64
C SER A 126 0.49 -5.83 -14.45
N VAL A 127 0.99 -5.47 -13.27
CA VAL A 127 0.26 -5.66 -12.01
C VAL A 127 0.16 -4.35 -11.23
N VAL A 128 -1.01 -4.09 -10.67
CA VAL A 128 -1.26 -3.00 -9.72
C VAL A 128 -1.66 -3.60 -8.38
N VAL A 129 -0.87 -3.33 -7.34
CA VAL A 129 -1.14 -3.76 -5.97
C VAL A 129 -1.51 -2.56 -5.12
N SER A 130 -2.74 -2.52 -4.61
CA SER A 130 -3.22 -1.47 -3.70
C SER A 130 -3.15 -1.93 -2.25
N MET A 131 -2.54 -1.11 -1.39
CA MET A 131 -2.47 -1.38 0.05
C MET A 131 -3.71 -0.82 0.75
N SER A 132 -4.68 -1.69 1.01
CA SER A 132 -5.83 -1.40 1.87
C SER A 132 -5.47 -1.62 3.35
N SER A 133 -6.33 -2.24 4.14
CA SER A 133 -6.09 -2.53 5.56
C SER A 133 -7.03 -3.61 6.08
N GLY A 134 -6.56 -4.42 7.01
CA GLY A 134 -7.42 -5.33 7.79
C GLY A 134 -8.54 -4.61 8.57
N ALA A 135 -8.39 -3.30 8.82
CA ALA A 135 -9.44 -2.46 9.41
C ALA A 135 -10.75 -2.46 8.59
N VAL A 136 -10.69 -2.75 7.29
CA VAL A 136 -11.87 -2.85 6.42
C VAL A 136 -12.73 -4.07 6.77
N LEU A 137 -12.12 -5.15 7.23
CA LEU A 137 -12.78 -6.40 7.60
C LEU A 137 -13.27 -6.39 9.05
N ALA A 138 -12.42 -5.89 9.96
CA ALA A 138 -12.67 -5.93 11.40
C ALA A 138 -13.35 -4.66 11.95
N GLY A 139 -13.38 -3.58 11.17
CA GLY A 139 -13.73 -2.25 11.66
C GLY A 139 -12.56 -1.57 12.38
N SER A 140 -12.68 -0.26 12.59
CA SER A 140 -11.69 0.53 13.34
C SER A 140 -12.34 1.73 14.01
N PRO A 141 -12.99 1.52 15.19
CA PRO A 141 -13.82 2.55 15.84
C PRO A 141 -13.07 3.84 16.20
N LEU A 142 -11.74 3.78 16.40
CA LEU A 142 -10.92 4.97 16.68
C LEU A 142 -10.33 5.61 15.40
N SER A 143 -10.46 4.98 14.25
CA SER A 143 -9.93 5.54 13.00
C SER A 143 -10.92 5.35 11.83
N GLY A 144 -12.18 5.73 12.03
CA GLY A 144 -13.25 5.55 11.06
C GLY A 144 -12.97 6.19 9.70
N GLY A 145 -12.39 7.38 9.68
CA GLY A 145 -11.97 8.06 8.44
C GLY A 145 -10.92 7.27 7.65
N TYR A 146 -9.94 6.69 8.35
CA TYR A 146 -8.96 5.79 7.74
C TYR A 146 -9.61 4.52 7.20
N ALA A 147 -10.40 3.82 8.02
CA ALA A 147 -11.03 2.56 7.63
C ALA A 147 -11.98 2.73 6.44
N SER A 148 -12.77 3.81 6.41
CA SER A 148 -13.66 4.12 5.28
C SER A 148 -12.90 4.42 3.99
N ALA A 149 -11.81 5.19 4.06
CA ALA A 149 -10.95 5.45 2.90
C ALA A 149 -10.25 4.17 2.38
N LYS A 150 -9.82 3.28 3.29
CA LYS A 150 -9.24 1.98 2.90
C LYS A 150 -10.28 1.01 2.33
N ALA A 151 -11.54 1.10 2.74
CA ALA A 151 -12.65 0.40 2.09
C ALA A 151 -12.87 0.92 0.65
N ALA A 152 -12.83 2.24 0.44
CA ALA A 152 -12.89 2.82 -0.90
C ALA A 152 -11.72 2.35 -1.78
N VAL A 153 -10.49 2.28 -1.26
CA VAL A 153 -9.32 1.71 -1.97
C VAL A 153 -9.58 0.26 -2.41
N ARG A 154 -10.17 -0.56 -1.53
CA ARG A 154 -10.55 -1.95 -1.85
C ARG A 154 -11.51 -2.00 -3.05
N TYR A 155 -12.59 -1.24 -3.02
CA TYR A 155 -13.56 -1.21 -4.12
C TYR A 155 -12.98 -0.66 -5.42
N LEU A 156 -12.16 0.40 -5.37
CA LEU A 156 -11.51 0.97 -6.55
C LEU A 156 -10.65 -0.06 -7.29
N SER A 157 -9.88 -0.88 -6.58
CA SER A 157 -9.11 -1.97 -7.18
C SER A 157 -10.00 -3.00 -7.87
N GLY A 158 -11.12 -3.38 -7.25
CA GLY A 158 -12.09 -4.30 -7.82
C GLY A 158 -12.74 -3.75 -9.09
N TYR A 159 -13.13 -2.49 -9.11
CA TYR A 159 -13.67 -1.83 -10.30
C TYR A 159 -12.64 -1.72 -11.41
N ALA A 160 -11.39 -1.42 -11.07
CA ALA A 160 -10.31 -1.38 -12.05
C ALA A 160 -10.02 -2.75 -12.69
N ALA A 161 -10.07 -3.83 -11.91
CA ALA A 161 -9.94 -5.19 -12.42
C ALA A 161 -11.06 -5.51 -13.43
N GLN A 162 -12.31 -5.15 -13.11
CA GLN A 162 -13.45 -5.34 -14.01
C GLN A 162 -13.29 -4.54 -15.31
N GLU A 163 -12.85 -3.28 -15.25
CA GLU A 163 -12.63 -2.44 -16.43
C GLU A 163 -11.45 -2.96 -17.27
N SER A 164 -10.37 -3.42 -16.64
CA SER A 164 -9.26 -4.05 -17.37
C SER A 164 -9.72 -5.30 -18.12
N ALA A 165 -10.50 -6.16 -17.47
CA ALA A 165 -11.06 -7.36 -18.11
C ALA A 165 -12.02 -7.01 -19.24
N ARG A 166 -12.97 -6.07 -19.02
CA ARG A 166 -13.93 -5.61 -20.02
C ARG A 166 -13.26 -5.04 -21.27
N ALA A 167 -12.16 -4.32 -21.09
CA ALA A 167 -11.42 -3.68 -22.19
C ALA A 167 -10.30 -4.56 -22.75
N GLY A 168 -10.09 -5.77 -22.24
CA GLY A 168 -9.05 -6.70 -22.69
C GLY A 168 -7.62 -6.18 -22.48
N LEU A 169 -7.38 -5.35 -21.45
CA LEU A 169 -6.08 -4.72 -21.23
C LEU A 169 -5.01 -5.68 -20.68
N GLY A 170 -5.42 -6.78 -20.07
CA GLY A 170 -4.50 -7.77 -19.47
C GLY A 170 -3.72 -7.23 -18.27
N ILE A 171 -4.20 -6.16 -17.62
CA ILE A 171 -3.62 -5.61 -16.38
C ILE A 171 -4.29 -6.28 -15.18
N ARG A 172 -3.50 -6.85 -14.26
CA ARG A 172 -4.01 -7.45 -13.03
C ARG A 172 -4.05 -6.41 -11.91
N PHE A 173 -5.12 -6.42 -11.13
CA PHE A 173 -5.28 -5.56 -9.96
C PHE A 173 -5.47 -6.43 -8.71
N HIS A 174 -4.75 -6.13 -7.65
CA HIS A 174 -4.84 -6.84 -6.38
C HIS A 174 -4.94 -5.86 -5.22
N THR A 175 -5.65 -6.28 -4.17
CA THR A 175 -5.75 -5.54 -2.93
C THR A 175 -5.17 -6.36 -1.79
N LEU A 176 -4.20 -5.81 -1.09
CA LEU A 176 -3.68 -6.37 0.14
C LEU A 176 -4.30 -5.67 1.34
N LEU A 177 -4.76 -6.43 2.31
CA LEU A 177 -5.37 -5.97 3.56
C LEU A 177 -4.47 -6.34 4.75
N PRO A 178 -3.38 -5.58 5.00
CA PRO A 178 -2.46 -5.87 6.07
C PRO A 178 -3.13 -5.75 7.45
N ASN A 179 -2.83 -6.71 8.32
CA ASN A 179 -3.11 -6.59 9.74
C ASN A 179 -2.26 -5.48 10.37
N MET A 180 -2.62 -5.10 11.58
CA MET A 180 -1.89 -4.12 12.36
C MET A 180 -0.46 -4.59 12.59
N SER A 181 0.52 -3.70 12.33
CA SER A 181 1.94 -3.99 12.51
C SER A 181 2.54 -3.08 13.59
N PRO A 182 3.29 -3.59 14.55
CA PRO A 182 3.93 -2.79 15.59
C PRO A 182 5.14 -1.98 15.08
N SER A 183 5.68 -2.30 13.90
CA SER A 183 6.89 -1.70 13.32
C SER A 183 6.62 -0.33 12.68
N GLY A 184 6.29 0.66 13.50
CA GLY A 184 6.20 2.07 13.08
C GLY A 184 4.96 2.45 12.25
N GLY A 185 4.87 3.74 11.90
CA GLY A 185 3.84 4.27 11.01
C GLY A 185 2.40 4.15 11.53
N VAL A 186 1.50 3.81 10.64
CA VAL A 186 0.05 3.69 10.90
C VAL A 186 -0.26 2.65 11.98
N GLY A 187 0.39 1.50 11.93
CA GLY A 187 0.15 0.40 12.88
C GLY A 187 0.56 0.74 14.30
N SER A 188 1.69 1.42 14.49
CA SER A 188 2.15 1.85 15.81
C SER A 188 1.14 2.80 16.48
N LEU A 189 0.67 3.82 15.75
CA LEU A 189 -0.33 4.77 16.26
C LEU A 189 -1.65 4.06 16.63
N ALA A 190 -2.07 3.10 15.83
CA ALA A 190 -3.27 2.32 16.11
C ALA A 190 -3.09 1.46 17.37
N ILE A 191 -1.94 0.80 17.54
CA ILE A 191 -1.62 0.01 18.74
C ILE A 191 -1.71 0.90 19.98
N ASP A 192 -1.04 2.06 19.98
CA ASP A 192 -1.02 2.98 21.12
C ASP A 192 -2.44 3.47 21.46
N GLY A 193 -3.24 3.84 20.45
CA GLY A 193 -4.62 4.29 20.66
C GLY A 193 -5.55 3.20 21.20
N TYR A 194 -5.43 1.96 20.70
CA TYR A 194 -6.26 0.85 21.19
C TYR A 194 -5.80 0.30 22.54
N ALA A 195 -4.50 0.26 22.81
CA ALA A 195 -3.96 -0.10 24.13
C ALA A 195 -4.48 0.88 25.19
N ALA A 196 -4.37 2.18 24.94
CA ALA A 196 -4.91 3.22 25.82
C ALA A 196 -6.44 3.07 26.03
N ARG A 197 -7.21 2.80 24.98
CA ARG A 197 -8.65 2.57 25.09
C ARG A 197 -9.03 1.37 25.92
N GLN A 198 -8.21 0.32 25.92
CA GLN A 198 -8.42 -0.90 26.71
C GLN A 198 -7.82 -0.81 28.11
N GLY A 199 -7.07 0.26 28.45
CA GLY A 199 -6.41 0.43 29.72
C GLY A 199 -5.27 -0.57 29.96
N VAL A 200 -4.61 -1.03 28.88
CA VAL A 200 -3.47 -1.92 28.93
C VAL A 200 -2.23 -1.25 28.36
N ASP A 201 -1.05 -1.75 28.70
CA ASP A 201 0.20 -1.32 28.07
C ASP A 201 0.32 -1.84 26.64
N ARG A 202 1.22 -1.21 25.87
CA ARG A 202 1.44 -1.53 24.44
C ARG A 202 1.80 -3.00 24.22
N ASP A 203 2.68 -3.57 25.04
CA ASP A 203 3.20 -4.93 24.84
C ASP A 203 2.11 -5.95 25.13
N THR A 204 1.34 -5.75 26.20
CA THR A 204 0.14 -6.54 26.52
C THR A 204 -0.86 -6.51 25.37
N PHE A 205 -1.13 -5.33 24.78
CA PHE A 205 -2.01 -5.22 23.64
C PHE A 205 -1.47 -6.00 22.42
N VAL A 206 -0.19 -5.84 22.08
CA VAL A 206 0.43 -6.56 20.95
C VAL A 206 0.39 -8.06 21.15
N MET A 207 0.68 -8.55 22.36
CA MET A 207 0.63 -9.99 22.66
C MET A 207 -0.78 -10.58 22.62
N SER A 208 -1.83 -9.77 22.83
CA SER A 208 -3.22 -10.19 22.71
C SER A 208 -3.71 -10.31 21.25
N ARG A 209 -2.91 -9.85 20.29
CA ARG A 209 -3.27 -9.89 18.86
C ARG A 209 -2.81 -11.19 18.21
N GLU A 210 -3.26 -11.40 16.97
CA GLU A 210 -2.85 -12.53 16.13
C GLU A 210 -1.32 -12.60 16.03
N GLN A 211 -0.78 -13.78 16.34
CA GLN A 211 0.66 -14.05 16.30
C GLN A 211 0.96 -15.04 15.17
N PRO A 212 2.14 -14.95 14.51
CA PRO A 212 3.13 -13.88 14.70
C PRO A 212 2.64 -12.52 14.19
N VAL A 213 3.16 -11.43 14.76
CA VAL A 213 2.83 -10.07 14.31
C VAL A 213 3.33 -9.81 12.91
N LEU A 214 2.58 -9.03 12.13
CA LEU A 214 2.98 -8.64 10.78
C LEU A 214 4.21 -7.70 10.83
N THR A 215 5.27 -8.06 10.12
CA THR A 215 6.46 -7.22 9.91
C THR A 215 6.45 -6.55 8.53
N ALA A 216 7.33 -5.57 8.33
CA ALA A 216 7.48 -4.91 7.03
C ALA A 216 8.02 -5.87 5.95
N GLU A 217 8.93 -6.76 6.33
CA GLU A 217 9.49 -7.78 5.44
C GLU A 217 8.43 -8.80 5.01
N ARG A 218 7.52 -9.17 5.95
CA ARG A 218 6.42 -10.07 5.63
C ARG A 218 5.41 -9.42 4.68
N ALA A 219 5.11 -8.13 4.88
CA ALA A 219 4.27 -7.38 3.96
C ALA A 219 4.93 -7.25 2.56
N ALA A 220 6.24 -7.06 2.50
CA ALA A 220 6.99 -7.06 1.24
C ALA A 220 6.94 -8.42 0.55
N GLN A 221 7.13 -9.52 1.30
CA GLN A 221 7.03 -10.87 0.75
C GLN A 221 5.61 -11.14 0.21
N ALA A 222 4.56 -10.66 0.90
CA ALA A 222 3.18 -10.78 0.43
C ALA A 222 2.97 -10.13 -0.95
N VAL A 223 3.54 -8.94 -1.20
CA VAL A 223 3.51 -8.31 -2.53
C VAL A 223 4.19 -9.21 -3.56
N LEU A 224 5.35 -9.75 -3.26
CA LEU A 224 6.11 -10.62 -4.18
C LEU A 224 5.34 -11.92 -4.50
N ASP A 225 4.67 -12.49 -3.53
CA ASP A 225 3.90 -13.73 -3.71
C ASP A 225 2.71 -13.49 -4.65
N VAL A 226 1.94 -12.41 -4.41
CA VAL A 226 0.79 -12.04 -5.25
C VAL A 226 1.19 -11.72 -6.69
N VAL A 227 2.30 -11.02 -6.91
CA VAL A 227 2.69 -10.63 -8.28
C VAL A 227 3.25 -11.80 -9.10
N ARG A 228 3.78 -12.84 -8.44
CA ARG A 228 4.32 -14.04 -9.09
C ARG A 228 3.24 -15.01 -9.55
N ASP A 229 2.17 -15.10 -8.80
CA ASP A 229 1.09 -16.03 -9.08
C ASP A 229 0.10 -15.41 -10.07
N ALA A 230 0.03 -15.96 -11.27
CA ALA A 230 -0.87 -15.49 -12.31
C ALA A 230 -2.34 -15.73 -11.96
N GLU A 231 -2.63 -16.73 -11.13
CA GLU A 231 -3.96 -17.12 -10.66
C GLU A 231 -4.32 -16.49 -9.32
N SER A 232 -3.56 -15.48 -8.87
CA SER A 232 -3.79 -14.78 -7.60
C SER A 232 -5.22 -14.25 -7.48
N ALA A 233 -5.83 -14.42 -6.32
CA ALA A 233 -7.12 -13.82 -6.02
C ALA A 233 -7.03 -12.27 -6.05
N LEU A 234 -8.19 -11.63 -6.22
CA LEU A 234 -8.26 -10.16 -6.23
C LEU A 234 -7.80 -9.55 -4.90
N GLU A 235 -8.09 -10.22 -3.80
CA GLU A 235 -7.90 -9.67 -2.45
C GLU A 235 -7.27 -10.68 -1.48
N TYR A 236 -6.37 -10.18 -0.64
CA TYR A 236 -5.72 -10.98 0.40
C TYR A 236 -5.63 -10.24 1.73
N LYS A 237 -6.01 -10.90 2.81
CA LYS A 237 -5.57 -10.55 4.16
C LYS A 237 -4.07 -10.87 4.29
N VAL A 238 -3.30 -9.95 4.85
CA VAL A 238 -1.87 -10.12 5.11
C VAL A 238 -1.63 -10.18 6.61
N THR A 239 -1.12 -11.31 7.08
CA THR A 239 -0.82 -11.56 8.48
C THR A 239 0.66 -11.85 8.68
N GLY A 240 1.09 -12.05 9.92
CA GLY A 240 2.45 -12.52 10.20
C GLY A 240 2.74 -13.90 9.61
N ASP A 241 1.72 -14.77 9.47
CA ASP A 241 1.85 -16.09 8.84
C ASP A 241 1.90 -16.02 7.31
N GLY A 242 1.26 -15.03 6.69
CA GLY A 242 1.25 -14.85 5.25
C GLY A 242 -0.03 -14.31 4.66
N LEU A 243 -0.32 -14.77 3.43
CA LEU A 243 -1.49 -14.40 2.65
C LEU A 243 -2.66 -15.37 2.91
N ALA A 244 -3.85 -14.82 3.06
CA ALA A 244 -5.10 -15.56 3.05
C ALA A 244 -6.07 -14.87 2.09
N PRO A 245 -6.61 -15.55 1.05
CA PRO A 245 -7.62 -14.97 0.17
C PRO A 245 -8.82 -14.45 0.98
N VAL A 246 -9.38 -13.33 0.54
CA VAL A 246 -10.65 -12.80 1.08
C VAL A 246 -11.75 -13.24 0.12
N GLY A 247 -12.67 -14.05 0.65
CA GLY A 247 -13.83 -14.53 -0.09
C GLY A 247 -14.96 -13.50 -0.19
#